data_1dd277266c91c892db3da6ab9607041a
#
_entry.id   1dd277266c91c892db3da6ab9607041a
#
_cell.length_a   1.000
_cell.length_b   1.000
_cell.length_c   1.000
_cell.angle_alpha   90.00
_cell.angle_beta   90.00
_cell.angle_gamma   90.00
#
_symmetry.space_group_name_H-M   'P 1'
#
loop_
_entity.id
_entity.type
_entity.pdbx_description
1 polymer ?
#
loop_
_entity_poly.entity_id
_entity_poly.type
_entity_poly.pdbx_seq_one_letter_code
_entity_poly.pdbx_strand_id
1 'polypeptide(L)'
;DPPRPLLGLPRIVSTPDDIRWIFEAVPSSSNGLTLCVGTFGVRSDNNLPEMAKQFGDKIFFAHLRSTARDKSDPESFIEAGHIDGDIDMVAVIRALLDAEKDGKNIVFRPDHGHRMLGDLKKDVTPGYSAIGRLRGLAEIRGVIKCFEWMS
;
A
#
# COMPACT_ATOMS: atom_id res chain seq x y z
N ASP A 1 -0.75 2.47 -9.72
CA ASP A 1 -1.25 3.77 -10.18
C ASP A 1 -2.51 3.64 -11.00
N PRO A 2 -3.07 4.73 -11.55
CA PRO A 2 -4.42 4.71 -12.11
C PRO A 2 -4.62 3.57 -13.10
N PRO A 3 -5.83 3.01 -13.20
CA PRO A 3 -6.10 1.84 -14.04
C PRO A 3 -6.04 2.12 -15.54
N ARG A 4 -5.77 3.36 -15.93
CA ARG A 4 -5.70 3.83 -17.33
C ARG A 4 -4.26 3.98 -17.83
N PRO A 5 -4.02 3.93 -19.15
CA PRO A 5 -2.73 4.30 -19.75
C PRO A 5 -2.29 5.71 -19.36
N LEU A 6 -0.98 5.92 -19.22
CA LEU A 6 -0.39 7.24 -18.99
C LEU A 6 0.30 7.70 -20.28
N LEU A 7 -0.10 8.85 -20.80
CA LEU A 7 0.46 9.40 -22.05
C LEU A 7 0.45 8.39 -23.21
N GLY A 8 -0.59 7.57 -23.31
CA GLY A 8 -0.72 6.53 -24.33
C GLY A 8 0.09 5.26 -24.07
N LEU A 9 0.85 5.18 -22.98
CA LEU A 9 1.61 3.99 -22.61
C LEU A 9 0.83 3.13 -21.59
N PRO A 10 0.80 1.81 -21.77
CA PRO A 10 0.15 0.92 -20.81
C PRO A 10 0.88 0.94 -19.45
N ARG A 11 0.16 0.63 -18.39
CA ARG A 11 0.77 0.33 -17.09
C ARG A 11 1.44 -1.03 -17.16
N ILE A 12 2.70 -1.10 -16.74
CA ILE A 12 3.50 -2.32 -16.90
C ILE A 12 3.17 -3.32 -15.81
N VAL A 13 3.04 -2.87 -14.56
CA VAL A 13 2.71 -3.72 -13.41
C VAL A 13 1.55 -3.10 -12.66
N SER A 14 0.37 -3.68 -12.80
CA SER A 14 -0.86 -3.14 -12.21
C SER A 14 -1.80 -4.22 -11.64
N THR A 15 -1.50 -5.49 -11.89
CA THR A 15 -2.32 -6.63 -11.49
C THR A 15 -1.48 -7.73 -10.83
N PRO A 16 -2.11 -8.66 -10.09
CA PRO A 16 -1.40 -9.85 -9.58
C PRO A 16 -0.79 -10.70 -10.69
N ASP A 17 -1.41 -10.74 -11.87
CA ASP A 17 -0.90 -11.51 -13.01
C ASP A 17 0.41 -10.95 -13.54
N ASP A 18 0.53 -9.62 -13.61
CA ASP A 18 1.78 -8.97 -14.01
C ASP A 18 2.92 -9.32 -13.04
N ILE A 19 2.62 -9.35 -11.73
CA ILE A 19 3.61 -9.70 -10.69
C ILE A 19 4.03 -11.17 -10.85
N ARG A 20 3.08 -12.10 -11.02
CA ARG A 20 3.37 -13.52 -11.25
C ARG A 20 4.27 -13.70 -12.45
N TRP A 21 3.92 -13.06 -13.56
CA TRP A 21 4.72 -13.16 -14.79
C TRP A 21 6.17 -12.73 -14.57
N ILE A 22 6.42 -11.62 -13.83
CA ILE A 22 7.78 -11.16 -13.51
C ILE A 22 8.53 -12.20 -12.68
N PHE A 23 7.90 -12.78 -11.67
CA PHE A 23 8.54 -13.77 -10.80
C PHE A 23 8.83 -15.09 -11.53
N GLU A 24 7.96 -15.49 -12.44
CA GLU A 24 8.16 -16.67 -13.30
C GLU A 24 9.26 -16.43 -14.34
N ALA A 25 9.30 -15.24 -14.94
CA ALA A 25 10.32 -14.88 -15.93
C ALA A 25 11.74 -14.81 -15.31
N VAL A 26 11.86 -14.41 -14.03
CA VAL A 26 13.12 -14.32 -13.32
C VAL A 26 12.99 -14.95 -11.92
N PRO A 27 13.10 -16.30 -11.81
CA PRO A 27 12.90 -17.01 -10.55
C PRO A 27 14.12 -16.90 -9.63
N SER A 28 14.44 -15.67 -9.19
CA SER A 28 15.56 -15.39 -8.29
C SER A 28 15.06 -15.08 -6.88
N SER A 29 15.84 -15.46 -5.86
CA SER A 29 15.58 -15.08 -4.48
C SER A 29 15.75 -13.55 -4.26
N SER A 30 16.52 -12.90 -5.12
CA SER A 30 16.70 -11.44 -5.09
C SER A 30 15.61 -10.68 -5.87
N ASN A 31 14.76 -11.39 -6.62
CA ASN A 31 13.61 -10.79 -7.29
C ASN A 31 12.43 -10.74 -6.31
N GLY A 32 12.06 -9.54 -5.89
CA GLY A 32 11.03 -9.31 -4.89
C GLY A 32 10.19 -8.09 -5.18
N LEU A 33 9.20 -7.87 -4.35
CA LEU A 33 8.18 -6.86 -4.50
C LEU A 33 8.31 -5.78 -3.41
N THR A 34 8.25 -4.53 -3.83
CA THR A 34 7.76 -3.45 -2.99
C THR A 34 6.25 -3.37 -3.20
N LEU A 35 5.47 -3.87 -2.26
CA LEU A 35 4.02 -3.80 -2.33
C LEU A 35 3.56 -2.38 -1.97
N CYS A 36 3.23 -1.57 -2.97
CA CYS A 36 2.59 -0.27 -2.74
C CYS A 36 1.07 -0.44 -2.74
N VAL A 37 0.51 -0.51 -1.54
CA VAL A 37 -0.92 -0.78 -1.32
C VAL A 37 -1.79 0.28 -1.99
N GLY A 38 -1.43 1.55 -1.87
CA GLY A 38 -2.17 2.63 -2.53
C GLY A 38 -2.08 2.61 -4.05
N THR A 39 -0.92 2.21 -4.62
CA THR A 39 -0.77 2.11 -6.09
C THR A 39 -1.62 1.00 -6.69
N PHE A 40 -1.58 -0.19 -6.11
CA PHE A 40 -2.43 -1.30 -6.58
C PHE A 40 -3.90 -1.10 -6.21
N GLY A 41 -4.19 -0.42 -5.10
CA GLY A 41 -5.54 -0.22 -4.57
C GLY A 41 -6.40 0.78 -5.34
N VAL A 42 -5.81 1.60 -6.25
CA VAL A 42 -6.62 2.45 -7.15
C VAL A 42 -7.44 1.62 -8.15
N ARG A 43 -7.03 0.38 -8.42
CA ARG A 43 -7.82 -0.58 -9.19
C ARG A 43 -8.81 -1.29 -8.26
N SER A 44 -10.09 -1.23 -8.60
CA SER A 44 -11.14 -1.87 -7.81
C SER A 44 -11.14 -3.40 -7.89
N ASP A 45 -10.52 -3.95 -8.93
CA ASP A 45 -10.42 -5.38 -9.18
C ASP A 45 -9.20 -6.03 -8.49
N ASN A 46 -8.32 -5.26 -7.85
CA ASN A 46 -7.23 -5.78 -7.05
C ASN A 46 -7.67 -6.03 -5.59
N ASN A 47 -7.57 -7.26 -5.14
CA ASN A 47 -7.78 -7.63 -3.74
C ASN A 47 -6.44 -7.57 -2.99
N LEU A 48 -6.17 -6.45 -2.29
CA LEU A 48 -4.88 -6.19 -1.66
C LEU A 48 -4.53 -7.17 -0.53
N PRO A 49 -5.46 -7.56 0.36
CA PRO A 49 -5.19 -8.61 1.35
C PRO A 49 -4.78 -9.94 0.72
N GLU A 50 -5.44 -10.35 -0.36
CA GLU A 50 -5.07 -11.58 -1.07
C GLU A 50 -3.73 -11.46 -1.80
N MET A 51 -3.43 -10.30 -2.39
CA MET A 51 -2.11 -10.03 -2.96
C MET A 51 -1.00 -10.11 -1.91
N ALA A 52 -1.23 -9.55 -0.72
CA ALA A 52 -0.27 -9.62 0.39
C ALA A 52 -0.03 -11.06 0.85
N LYS A 53 -1.08 -11.90 0.89
CA LYS A 53 -0.95 -13.34 1.19
C LYS A 53 -0.22 -14.09 0.06
N GLN A 54 -0.64 -13.88 -1.18
CA GLN A 54 -0.11 -14.61 -2.34
C GLN A 54 1.38 -14.36 -2.55
N PHE A 55 1.82 -13.11 -2.36
CA PHE A 55 3.21 -12.70 -2.62
C PHE A 55 4.02 -12.49 -1.34
N GLY A 56 3.49 -12.87 -0.18
CA GLY A 56 4.08 -12.60 1.12
C GLY A 56 5.56 -12.97 1.23
N ASP A 57 5.96 -14.12 0.69
CA ASP A 57 7.36 -14.59 0.67
C ASP A 57 8.28 -13.74 -0.23
N LYS A 58 7.72 -12.98 -1.17
CA LYS A 58 8.42 -12.09 -2.10
C LYS A 58 8.30 -10.61 -1.77
N ILE A 59 7.48 -10.22 -0.79
CA ILE A 59 7.38 -8.83 -0.34
C ILE A 59 8.55 -8.53 0.59
N PHE A 60 9.44 -7.62 0.19
CA PHE A 60 10.58 -7.18 1.00
C PHE A 60 10.36 -5.81 1.61
N PHE A 61 9.44 -5.04 1.04
CA PHE A 61 9.07 -3.72 1.52
C PHE A 61 7.61 -3.44 1.22
N ALA A 62 6.93 -2.71 2.11
CA ALA A 62 5.54 -2.32 1.90
C ALA A 62 5.34 -0.80 2.05
N HIS A 63 4.60 -0.20 1.12
CA HIS A 63 4.07 1.14 1.23
C HIS A 63 2.59 1.04 1.64
N LEU A 64 2.29 1.41 2.88
CA LEU A 64 0.94 1.30 3.44
C LEU A 64 0.14 2.59 3.21
N ARG A 65 0.18 3.09 1.98
CA ARG A 65 -0.61 4.21 1.49
C ARG A 65 -2.06 3.79 1.29
N SER A 66 -3.01 4.66 1.60
CA SER A 66 -4.42 4.43 1.34
C SER A 66 -4.99 5.49 0.39
N THR A 67 -5.92 5.07 -0.46
CA THR A 67 -6.60 5.92 -1.43
C THR A 67 -8.10 5.68 -1.38
N ALA A 68 -8.88 6.66 -1.79
CA ALA A 68 -10.32 6.54 -2.01
C ALA A 68 -10.64 6.94 -3.45
N ARG A 69 -11.39 6.10 -4.17
CA ARG A 69 -11.81 6.36 -5.54
C ARG A 69 -12.93 7.40 -5.57
N ASP A 70 -12.96 8.21 -6.60
CA ASP A 70 -14.07 9.10 -6.84
C ASP A 70 -15.29 8.28 -7.30
N LYS A 71 -16.44 8.51 -6.65
CA LYS A 71 -17.68 7.80 -6.98
C LYS A 71 -18.24 8.20 -8.33
N SER A 72 -17.92 9.41 -8.80
CA SER A 72 -18.39 9.96 -10.08
C SER A 72 -17.44 9.66 -11.24
N ASP A 73 -16.17 9.36 -10.95
CA ASP A 73 -15.13 9.02 -11.93
C ASP A 73 -14.25 7.89 -11.40
N PRO A 74 -14.53 6.63 -11.76
CA PRO A 74 -13.76 5.48 -11.27
C PRO A 74 -12.29 5.48 -11.66
N GLU A 75 -11.86 6.33 -12.60
CA GLU A 75 -10.46 6.50 -12.96
C GLU A 75 -9.73 7.55 -12.10
N SER A 76 -10.48 8.31 -11.30
CA SER A 76 -9.96 9.31 -10.38
C SER A 76 -9.95 8.79 -8.94
N PHE A 77 -9.00 9.26 -8.18
CA PHE A 77 -8.85 8.93 -6.76
C PHE A 77 -8.22 10.09 -6.00
N ILE A 78 -8.41 10.08 -4.70
CA ILE A 78 -7.76 11.01 -3.76
C ILE A 78 -6.95 10.23 -2.72
N GLU A 79 -5.99 10.89 -2.09
CA GLU A 79 -5.36 10.33 -0.89
C GLU A 79 -6.39 10.20 0.23
N ALA A 80 -6.37 9.09 0.95
CA ALA A 80 -7.21 8.84 2.12
C ALA A 80 -6.38 8.75 3.40
N GLY A 81 -7.02 8.83 4.56
CA GLY A 81 -6.43 8.39 5.82
C GLY A 81 -6.04 6.91 5.72
N HIS A 82 -5.00 6.50 6.44
CA HIS A 82 -4.42 5.16 6.25
C HIS A 82 -5.41 4.03 6.50
N ILE A 83 -6.36 4.24 7.40
CA ILE A 83 -7.43 3.27 7.74
C ILE A 83 -8.82 3.70 7.26
N ASP A 84 -8.91 4.83 6.54
CA ASP A 84 -10.20 5.47 6.16
C ASP A 84 -10.50 5.36 4.65
N GLY A 85 -9.60 4.78 3.85
CA GLY A 85 -9.76 4.66 2.40
C GLY A 85 -10.54 3.41 1.97
N ASP A 86 -10.55 3.16 0.66
CA ASP A 86 -11.25 2.00 0.08
C ASP A 86 -10.52 0.67 0.30
N ILE A 87 -9.31 0.71 0.83
CA ILE A 87 -8.47 -0.46 1.04
C ILE A 87 -8.69 -0.97 2.47
N ASP A 88 -8.99 -2.24 2.61
CA ASP A 88 -8.97 -2.91 3.92
C ASP A 88 -7.53 -3.02 4.44
N MET A 89 -7.03 -1.91 4.98
CA MET A 89 -5.67 -1.81 5.49
C MET A 89 -5.44 -2.75 6.68
N VAL A 90 -6.47 -3.01 7.47
CA VAL A 90 -6.38 -3.93 8.63
C VAL A 90 -6.09 -5.35 8.15
N ALA A 91 -6.82 -5.82 7.14
CA ALA A 91 -6.60 -7.13 6.54
C ALA A 91 -5.26 -7.22 5.80
N VAL A 92 -4.81 -6.16 5.13
CA VAL A 92 -3.47 -6.09 4.51
C VAL A 92 -2.38 -6.23 5.57
N ILE A 93 -2.45 -5.46 6.66
CA ILE A 93 -1.46 -5.54 7.75
C ILE A 93 -1.44 -6.94 8.34
N ARG A 94 -2.60 -7.56 8.57
CA ARG A 94 -2.67 -8.94 9.05
C ARG A 94 -1.95 -9.91 8.12
N ALA A 95 -2.21 -9.81 6.82
CA ALA A 95 -1.57 -10.67 5.82
C ALA A 95 -0.04 -10.49 5.78
N LEU A 96 0.45 -9.24 5.94
CA LEU A 96 1.89 -8.97 6.01
C LEU A 96 2.52 -9.55 7.28
N LEU A 97 1.88 -9.41 8.43
CA LEU A 97 2.34 -10.03 9.70
C LEU A 97 2.36 -11.55 9.61
N ASP A 98 1.36 -12.14 8.96
CA ASP A 98 1.33 -13.59 8.74
C ASP A 98 2.45 -14.06 7.80
N ALA A 99 2.92 -13.20 6.88
CA ALA A 99 4.04 -13.48 6.00
C ALA A 99 5.42 -13.31 6.67
N GLU A 100 5.51 -12.66 7.82
CA GLU A 100 6.74 -12.50 8.61
C GLU A 100 7.11 -13.76 9.43
N LYS A 101 6.34 -14.82 9.32
CA LYS A 101 6.67 -16.11 9.95
C LYS A 101 8.03 -16.60 9.49
N ASP A 102 8.71 -17.32 10.36
CA ASP A 102 10.04 -17.89 10.12
C ASP A 102 11.20 -16.86 10.08
N GLY A 103 11.04 -15.73 10.76
CA GLY A 103 12.10 -14.74 10.95
C GLY A 103 12.27 -13.76 9.81
N LYS A 104 11.36 -13.77 8.84
CA LYS A 104 11.28 -12.74 7.82
C LYS A 104 10.80 -11.43 8.44
N ASN A 105 11.39 -10.33 8.03
CA ASN A 105 10.97 -8.98 8.42
C ASN A 105 10.61 -8.17 7.18
N ILE A 106 9.38 -7.71 7.10
CA ILE A 106 8.90 -6.84 6.02
C ILE A 106 8.96 -5.39 6.50
N VAL A 107 9.94 -4.66 6.01
CA VAL A 107 10.04 -3.23 6.32
C VAL A 107 8.90 -2.48 5.65
N PHE A 108 8.27 -1.53 6.34
CA PHE A 108 7.19 -0.73 5.78
C PHE A 108 7.32 0.76 6.10
N ARG A 109 6.58 1.57 5.33
CA ARG A 109 6.39 3.00 5.59
C ARG A 109 4.93 3.41 5.31
N PRO A 110 4.44 4.49 5.94
CA PRO A 110 3.10 5.04 5.65
C PRO A 110 2.99 5.63 4.23
N ASP A 111 4.12 5.93 3.61
CA ASP A 111 4.31 6.49 2.27
C ASP A 111 3.79 7.93 2.15
N HIS A 112 2.48 8.14 2.08
CA HIS A 112 1.85 9.45 2.00
C HIS A 112 1.25 9.88 3.34
N GLY A 113 0.88 11.17 3.45
CA GLY A 113 0.21 11.72 4.62
C GLY A 113 -0.46 13.05 4.31
N HIS A 114 -1.66 13.23 4.81
CA HIS A 114 -2.43 14.44 4.62
C HIS A 114 -1.76 15.66 5.27
N ARG A 115 -1.97 16.81 4.70
CA ARG A 115 -1.61 18.09 5.31
C ARG A 115 -2.38 18.26 6.62
N MET A 116 -1.67 18.57 7.69
CA MET A 116 -2.23 18.71 9.04
C MET A 116 -2.31 20.19 9.42
N LEU A 117 -3.06 20.49 10.49
CA LEU A 117 -3.21 21.88 10.97
C LEU A 117 -1.86 22.59 11.19
N GLY A 118 -0.85 21.88 11.70
CA GLY A 118 0.50 22.40 11.89
C GLY A 118 1.26 22.72 10.60
N ASP A 119 0.75 22.30 9.44
CA ASP A 119 1.36 22.52 8.13
C ASP A 119 0.72 23.70 7.38
N LEU A 120 -0.40 24.26 7.88
CA LEU A 120 -1.19 25.26 7.13
C LEU A 120 -0.41 26.52 6.76
N LYS A 121 0.63 26.85 7.53
CA LYS A 121 1.51 28.00 7.29
C LYS A 121 2.89 27.61 6.74
N LYS A 122 3.05 26.35 6.30
CA LYS A 122 4.31 25.82 5.79
C LYS A 122 4.17 25.47 4.32
N ASP A 123 5.26 25.57 3.60
CA ASP A 123 5.37 24.99 2.26
C ASP A 123 5.59 23.48 2.38
N VAL A 124 4.51 22.72 2.17
CA VAL A 124 4.50 21.26 2.26
C VAL A 124 3.98 20.70 0.96
N THR A 125 4.75 19.84 0.32
CA THR A 125 4.31 19.12 -0.88
C THR A 125 3.03 18.31 -0.57
N PRO A 126 1.97 18.46 -1.36
CA PRO A 126 0.73 17.68 -1.19
C PRO A 126 1.01 16.18 -1.11
N GLY A 127 0.41 15.50 -0.14
CA GLY A 127 0.61 14.06 0.10
C GLY A 127 1.89 13.71 0.90
N TYR A 128 2.78 14.69 1.19
CA TYR A 128 4.07 14.41 1.82
C TYR A 128 4.31 15.15 3.14
N SER A 129 3.25 15.56 3.84
CA SER A 129 3.37 16.11 5.19
C SER A 129 4.10 15.13 6.11
N ALA A 130 5.16 15.60 6.78
CA ALA A 130 5.87 14.80 7.77
C ALA A 130 4.96 14.44 8.96
N ILE A 131 4.18 15.41 9.45
CA ILE A 131 3.23 15.21 10.56
C ILE A 131 2.11 14.26 10.13
N GLY A 132 1.58 14.41 8.91
CA GLY A 132 0.57 13.51 8.35
C GLY A 132 1.08 12.07 8.21
N ARG A 133 2.33 11.89 7.78
CA ARG A 133 2.96 10.55 7.74
C ARG A 133 3.20 9.96 9.12
N LEU A 134 3.58 10.77 10.11
CA LEU A 134 3.70 10.32 11.50
C LEU A 134 2.35 9.90 12.08
N ARG A 135 1.27 10.61 11.75
CA ARG A 135 -0.09 10.19 12.10
C ARG A 135 -0.41 8.82 11.51
N GLY A 136 -0.23 8.65 10.20
CA GLY A 136 -0.45 7.37 9.53
C GLY A 136 0.39 6.23 10.13
N LEU A 137 1.66 6.50 10.44
CA LEU A 137 2.51 5.53 11.11
C LEU A 137 1.98 5.14 12.49
N ALA A 138 1.41 6.08 13.26
CA ALA A 138 0.81 5.79 14.56
C ALA A 138 -0.46 4.92 14.40
N GLU A 139 -1.31 5.20 13.42
CA GLU A 139 -2.49 4.40 13.09
C GLU A 139 -2.10 2.96 12.71
N ILE A 140 -1.15 2.77 11.81
CA ILE A 140 -0.61 1.47 11.39
C ILE A 140 -0.04 0.71 12.59
N ARG A 141 0.79 1.36 13.42
CA ARG A 141 1.37 0.74 14.61
C ARG A 141 0.32 0.34 15.64
N GLY A 142 -0.77 1.12 15.75
CA GLY A 142 -1.91 0.76 16.61
C GLY A 142 -2.57 -0.53 16.15
N VAL A 143 -2.78 -0.72 14.85
CA VAL A 143 -3.32 -1.96 14.28
C VAL A 143 -2.37 -3.14 14.53
N ILE A 144 -1.07 -2.98 14.30
CA ILE A 144 -0.07 -4.02 14.56
C ILE A 144 -0.10 -4.44 16.04
N LYS A 145 -0.10 -3.47 16.96
CA LYS A 145 -0.16 -3.75 18.40
C LYS A 145 -1.43 -4.49 18.81
N CYS A 146 -2.56 -4.16 18.19
CA CYS A 146 -3.80 -4.89 18.43
C CYS A 146 -3.64 -6.38 18.06
N PHE A 147 -3.06 -6.70 16.93
CA PHE A 147 -2.80 -8.09 16.52
C PHE A 147 -1.82 -8.81 17.44
N GLU A 148 -0.75 -8.14 17.90
CA GLU A 148 0.20 -8.72 18.85
C GLU A 148 -0.46 -9.10 20.20
N TRP A 149 -1.44 -8.33 20.65
CA TRP A 149 -2.17 -8.64 21.89
C TRP A 149 -3.21 -9.76 21.75
N MET A 150 -3.65 -10.01 20.52
CA MET A 150 -4.65 -11.05 20.22
C MET A 150 -4.01 -12.40 19.88
N SER A 151 -2.69 -12.46 19.73
CA SER A 151 -1.90 -13.66 19.41
C SER A 151 -1.44 -14.37 20.67
#